data_acddb09218a88720989d6a33a1000518
#
_entry.id   acddb09218a88720989d6a33a1000518
#
_cell.length_a   1.000
_cell.length_b   1.000
_cell.length_c   1.000
_cell.angle_alpha   90.00
_cell.angle_beta   90.00
_cell.angle_gamma   90.00
#
_symmetry.space_group_name_H-M   'P 1'
#
loop_
_entity.id
_entity.type
_entity.pdbx_description
1 polymer ?
#
loop_
_entity_poly.entity_id
_entity_poly.type
_entity_poly.pdbx_seq_one_letter_code
_entity_poly.pdbx_strand_id
1 'polypeptide(L)'
;MSKAYKYRGGQGILDKGGKSIFERDVATLVNNQLYLPTKDGLNDPTEGVYGDDALRIFFNAFSEYSHNVEEQYNKFTEKFGKVGVYSLSKTFDNELLWAYYASGHTGFAIEYDIDILEQSLNYNTYAQQLYKFDVEYLNDVPQIDISTIRGNEIVEMLKRFIGMKSSSWAHEKEVRLIFENTGLFEIDFKAVTAIYFGFRMPDGDINYIMEKLIGRGLKYFKMVNVNNSYRFEAKEIEDKYSGAPKYVGNCISYDIDNLILCGGLNEEEMATYKSYFINALEMIKDDPNITEFYLATINYKQHELILRIFGNTKNPLAPVKPFEFRVEDNNKVLRIK
;
A
#
# COMPACT_ATOMS: atom_id res chain seq x y z
N MET A 1 -5.14 12.30 -4.41
CA MET A 1 -4.11 11.48 -3.75
C MET A 1 -4.52 11.29 -2.32
N SER A 2 -4.89 10.07 -1.96
CA SER A 2 -5.20 9.72 -0.57
C SER A 2 -3.90 9.31 0.14
N LYS A 3 -3.63 9.93 1.29
CA LYS A 3 -2.43 9.68 2.08
C LYS A 3 -2.74 8.82 3.28
N ALA A 4 -1.83 7.93 3.64
CA ALA A 4 -1.87 7.20 4.90
C ALA A 4 -0.46 6.97 5.46
N TYR A 5 -0.39 6.66 6.74
CA TYR A 5 0.85 6.70 7.50
C TYR A 5 1.11 5.37 8.20
N LYS A 6 2.35 4.89 8.10
CA LYS A 6 2.83 3.73 8.85
C LYS A 6 3.86 4.15 9.88
N TYR A 7 3.52 4.03 11.14
CA TYR A 7 4.43 4.31 12.24
C TYR A 7 5.44 3.17 12.43
N ARG A 8 6.67 3.52 12.76
CA ARG A 8 7.80 2.61 12.96
C ARG A 8 8.60 2.99 14.21
N GLY A 9 9.08 1.97 14.91
CA GLY A 9 9.87 2.17 16.12
C GLY A 9 11.24 2.81 15.88
N GLY A 10 11.80 3.39 16.94
CA GLY A 10 13.16 3.90 16.97
C GLY A 10 14.18 2.83 17.33
N GLN A 11 15.43 3.27 17.54
CA GLN A 11 16.55 2.41 17.99
C GLN A 11 16.27 1.77 19.36
N GLY A 12 16.98 0.68 19.64
CA GLY A 12 16.98 0.02 20.95
C GLY A 12 15.91 -1.04 21.17
N ILE A 13 15.00 -1.26 20.20
CA ILE A 13 14.01 -2.34 20.25
C ILE A 13 14.48 -3.51 19.39
N LEU A 14 14.49 -4.71 20.01
CA LEU A 14 14.86 -5.96 19.34
C LEU A 14 13.61 -6.81 19.09
N ASP A 15 13.63 -7.55 17.99
CA ASP A 15 12.63 -8.59 17.73
C ASP A 15 12.91 -9.85 18.59
N LYS A 16 12.03 -10.86 18.47
CA LYS A 16 12.17 -12.15 19.19
C LYS A 16 13.47 -12.89 18.85
N GLY A 17 14.12 -12.57 17.74
CA GLY A 17 15.41 -13.12 17.30
C GLY A 17 16.61 -12.27 17.68
N GLY A 18 16.44 -11.18 18.43
CA GLY A 18 17.52 -10.28 18.87
C GLY A 18 17.99 -9.30 17.80
N LYS A 19 17.26 -9.14 16.69
CA LYS A 19 17.58 -8.19 15.60
C LYS A 19 16.90 -6.84 15.84
N SER A 20 17.59 -5.76 15.49
CA SER A 20 17.05 -4.41 15.57
C SER A 20 15.81 -4.25 14.69
N ILE A 21 14.67 -3.90 15.31
CA ILE A 21 13.42 -3.59 14.59
C ILE A 21 13.60 -2.34 13.73
N PHE A 22 14.29 -1.33 14.21
CA PHE A 22 14.58 -0.11 13.46
C PHE A 22 15.36 -0.41 12.17
N GLU A 23 16.47 -1.17 12.27
CA GLU A 23 17.27 -1.52 11.08
C GLU A 23 16.48 -2.36 10.07
N ARG A 24 15.69 -3.31 10.57
CA ARG A 24 14.81 -4.12 9.72
C ARG A 24 13.79 -3.24 8.97
N ASP A 25 13.15 -2.30 9.67
CA ASP A 25 12.13 -1.44 9.08
C ASP A 25 12.73 -0.43 8.09
N VAL A 26 13.94 0.09 8.37
CA VAL A 26 14.70 0.91 7.42
C VAL A 26 15.13 0.08 6.20
N ALA A 27 15.63 -1.13 6.40
CA ALA A 27 16.04 -2.02 5.30
C ALA A 27 14.84 -2.37 4.38
N THR A 28 13.67 -2.63 4.96
CA THR A 28 12.43 -2.87 4.20
C THR A 28 12.09 -1.68 3.30
N LEU A 29 12.22 -0.47 3.85
CA LEU A 29 11.98 0.77 3.10
C LEU A 29 13.03 1.00 1.99
N VAL A 30 14.31 0.76 2.28
CA VAL A 30 15.42 0.86 1.30
C VAL A 30 15.24 -0.12 0.15
N ASN A 31 14.78 -1.33 0.45
CA ASN A 31 14.53 -2.38 -0.55
C ASN A 31 13.21 -2.23 -1.29
N ASN A 32 12.47 -1.14 -1.08
CA ASN A 32 11.15 -0.92 -1.68
C ASN A 32 10.19 -2.06 -1.36
N GLN A 33 10.15 -2.49 -0.11
CA GLN A 33 9.34 -3.59 0.34
C GLN A 33 8.43 -3.17 1.49
N LEU A 34 7.37 -3.92 1.68
CA LEU A 34 6.58 -3.91 2.90
C LEU A 34 6.31 -5.34 3.35
N TYR A 35 6.07 -5.50 4.65
CA TYR A 35 5.74 -6.79 5.24
C TYR A 35 4.28 -6.80 5.70
N LEU A 36 3.52 -7.80 5.23
CA LEU A 36 2.14 -8.05 5.63
C LEU A 36 2.12 -9.20 6.64
N PRO A 37 1.94 -8.93 7.93
CA PRO A 37 1.70 -9.96 8.93
C PRO A 37 0.30 -10.57 8.78
N THR A 38 0.08 -11.72 9.42
CA THR A 38 -1.26 -12.19 9.73
C THR A 38 -1.90 -11.32 10.81
N LYS A 39 -3.22 -11.46 11.04
CA LYS A 39 -3.92 -10.79 12.14
C LYS A 39 -3.26 -11.02 13.51
N ASP A 40 -2.69 -12.20 13.76
CA ASP A 40 -2.00 -12.54 15.01
C ASP A 40 -0.70 -11.76 15.23
N GLY A 41 -0.18 -11.12 14.19
CA GLY A 41 0.96 -10.20 14.24
C GLY A 41 0.57 -8.75 14.49
N LEU A 42 -0.72 -8.44 14.63
CA LEU A 42 -1.22 -7.11 14.98
C LEU A 42 -1.10 -6.85 16.48
N ASN A 43 -1.18 -5.58 16.88
CA ASN A 43 -0.89 -5.18 18.26
C ASN A 43 -2.07 -5.39 19.22
N ASP A 44 -3.29 -5.35 18.72
CA ASP A 44 -4.49 -5.54 19.54
C ASP A 44 -4.74 -7.06 19.74
N PRO A 45 -4.71 -7.59 20.98
CA PRO A 45 -4.96 -9.01 21.24
C PRO A 45 -6.41 -9.43 20.96
N THR A 46 -7.32 -8.48 20.80
CA THR A 46 -8.73 -8.74 20.44
C THR A 46 -8.98 -8.62 18.93
N GLU A 47 -7.92 -8.52 18.14
CA GLU A 47 -8.00 -8.37 16.70
C GLU A 47 -8.67 -9.58 16.04
N GLY A 48 -9.71 -9.31 15.26
CA GLY A 48 -10.47 -10.36 14.56
C GLY A 48 -11.31 -11.25 15.48
N VAL A 49 -11.62 -10.81 16.70
CA VAL A 49 -12.61 -11.48 17.57
C VAL A 49 -14.00 -11.15 17.06
N TYR A 50 -14.84 -12.17 16.94
CA TYR A 50 -16.23 -12.07 16.51
C TYR A 50 -17.09 -13.12 17.25
N GLY A 51 -18.40 -12.91 17.30
CA GLY A 51 -19.36 -13.89 17.81
C GLY A 51 -20.02 -14.66 16.66
N ASP A 52 -20.09 -15.97 16.77
CA ASP A 52 -20.78 -16.84 15.81
C ASP A 52 -21.72 -17.85 16.49
N ASP A 53 -22.06 -17.63 17.76
CA ASP A 53 -22.87 -18.55 18.56
C ASP A 53 -24.23 -18.82 17.91
N ALA A 54 -24.92 -17.80 17.43
CA ALA A 54 -26.22 -17.93 16.77
C ALA A 54 -26.12 -18.78 15.48
N LEU A 55 -25.03 -18.64 14.75
CA LEU A 55 -24.77 -19.43 13.55
C LEU A 55 -24.46 -20.88 13.88
N ARG A 56 -23.71 -21.17 14.93
CA ARG A 56 -23.42 -22.53 15.40
C ARG A 56 -24.66 -23.23 15.95
N ILE A 57 -25.53 -22.53 16.68
CA ILE A 57 -26.83 -23.05 17.08
C ILE A 57 -27.67 -23.41 15.84
N PHE A 58 -27.70 -22.56 14.83
CA PHE A 58 -28.39 -22.84 13.57
C PHE A 58 -27.82 -24.10 12.88
N PHE A 59 -26.50 -24.23 12.72
CA PHE A 59 -25.90 -25.42 12.13
C PHE A 59 -26.23 -26.69 12.88
N ASN A 60 -26.19 -26.67 14.21
CA ASN A 60 -26.53 -27.81 15.03
C ASN A 60 -28.02 -28.22 14.93
N ALA A 61 -28.92 -27.22 14.89
CA ALA A 61 -30.36 -27.46 14.80
C ALA A 61 -30.80 -28.02 13.42
N PHE A 62 -30.05 -27.67 12.36
CA PHE A 62 -30.38 -28.03 10.98
C PHE A 62 -29.24 -28.80 10.28
N SER A 63 -28.54 -29.65 11.03
CA SER A 63 -27.31 -30.33 10.57
C SER A 63 -27.47 -31.09 9.26
N GLU A 64 -28.61 -31.73 9.00
CA GLU A 64 -28.90 -32.46 7.76
C GLU A 64 -28.97 -31.55 6.51
N TYR A 65 -29.33 -30.25 6.70
CA TYR A 65 -29.53 -29.30 5.61
C TYR A 65 -28.44 -28.23 5.56
N SER A 66 -27.67 -28.04 6.62
CA SER A 66 -26.70 -26.95 6.77
C SER A 66 -25.25 -27.38 6.52
N HIS A 67 -24.97 -28.67 6.40
CA HIS A 67 -23.61 -29.22 6.34
C HIS A 67 -22.72 -28.52 5.30
N ASN A 68 -23.21 -28.31 4.09
CA ASN A 68 -22.48 -27.61 3.04
C ASN A 68 -22.16 -26.15 3.40
N VAL A 69 -23.09 -25.46 4.06
CA VAL A 69 -22.91 -24.05 4.45
C VAL A 69 -21.91 -23.94 5.59
N GLU A 70 -21.99 -24.85 6.56
CA GLU A 70 -21.04 -24.92 7.66
C GLU A 70 -19.62 -25.23 7.18
N GLU A 71 -19.48 -26.20 6.25
CA GLU A 71 -18.17 -26.51 5.68
C GLU A 71 -17.58 -25.32 4.93
N GLN A 72 -18.37 -24.60 4.13
CA GLN A 72 -17.94 -23.39 3.44
C GLN A 72 -17.55 -22.28 4.43
N TYR A 73 -18.32 -22.10 5.50
CA TYR A 73 -18.00 -21.13 6.55
C TYR A 73 -16.67 -21.47 7.23
N ASN A 74 -16.45 -22.72 7.61
CA ASN A 74 -15.20 -23.15 8.25
C ASN A 74 -13.99 -22.98 7.31
N LYS A 75 -14.10 -23.32 6.03
CA LYS A 75 -13.06 -23.09 5.01
C LYS A 75 -12.78 -21.59 4.85
N PHE A 76 -13.80 -20.76 4.87
CA PHE A 76 -13.68 -19.31 4.78
C PHE A 76 -12.92 -18.75 6.01
N THR A 77 -13.34 -19.10 7.22
CA THR A 77 -12.69 -18.62 8.45
C THR A 77 -11.23 -19.06 8.54
N GLU A 78 -10.91 -20.30 8.12
CA GLU A 78 -9.54 -20.80 8.05
C GLU A 78 -8.70 -20.00 7.04
N LYS A 79 -9.22 -19.75 5.85
CA LYS A 79 -8.54 -18.99 4.80
C LYS A 79 -8.26 -17.56 5.27
N PHE A 80 -9.25 -16.89 5.85
CA PHE A 80 -9.11 -15.51 6.30
C PHE A 80 -8.31 -15.33 7.60
N GLY A 81 -8.11 -16.38 8.36
CA GLY A 81 -7.14 -16.38 9.46
C GLY A 81 -5.68 -16.25 8.99
N LYS A 82 -5.42 -16.53 7.71
CA LYS A 82 -4.07 -16.56 7.11
C LYS A 82 -3.76 -15.35 6.19
N VAL A 83 -4.70 -14.42 6.02
CA VAL A 83 -4.49 -13.26 5.14
C VAL A 83 -3.45 -12.31 5.69
N GLY A 84 -2.77 -11.62 4.78
CA GLY A 84 -1.86 -10.53 5.09
C GLY A 84 -2.60 -9.23 5.32
N VAL A 85 -2.25 -8.50 6.39
CA VAL A 85 -2.86 -7.24 6.77
C VAL A 85 -1.81 -6.15 6.83
N TYR A 86 -2.02 -5.06 6.10
CA TYR A 86 -1.19 -3.86 6.22
C TYR A 86 -2.04 -2.71 6.74
N SER A 87 -1.86 -2.44 8.02
CA SER A 87 -2.56 -1.38 8.73
C SER A 87 -1.84 -0.05 8.59
N LEU A 88 -2.57 0.97 8.20
CA LEU A 88 -2.11 2.34 8.05
C LEU A 88 -3.04 3.27 8.82
N SER A 89 -2.53 4.39 9.32
CA SER A 89 -3.35 5.46 9.90
C SER A 89 -3.63 6.55 8.87
N LYS A 90 -4.79 7.17 8.94
CA LYS A 90 -5.10 8.37 8.14
C LYS A 90 -4.53 9.67 8.73
N THR A 91 -3.85 9.60 9.86
CA THR A 91 -3.29 10.77 10.53
C THR A 91 -1.84 10.55 10.95
N PHE A 92 -1.03 11.62 10.89
CA PHE A 92 0.36 11.64 11.33
C PHE A 92 0.54 12.39 12.67
N ASP A 93 -0.47 13.08 13.16
CA ASP A 93 -0.39 14.03 14.27
C ASP A 93 -0.96 13.48 15.60
N ASN A 94 -1.34 12.22 15.64
CA ASN A 94 -1.89 11.60 16.83
C ASN A 94 -0.78 11.19 17.81
N GLU A 95 -0.75 11.81 18.99
CA GLU A 95 0.23 11.59 20.04
C GLU A 95 0.28 10.15 20.57
N LEU A 96 -0.90 9.46 20.64
CA LEU A 96 -0.97 8.07 21.09
C LEU A 96 -0.31 7.13 20.09
N LEU A 97 -0.45 7.38 18.78
CA LEU A 97 0.23 6.58 17.76
C LEU A 97 1.74 6.74 17.83
N TRP A 98 2.23 7.94 18.08
CA TRP A 98 3.65 8.20 18.32
C TRP A 98 4.16 7.51 19.58
N ALA A 99 3.34 7.46 20.63
CA ALA A 99 3.70 6.79 21.88
C ALA A 99 3.76 5.26 21.69
N TYR A 100 2.73 4.66 21.09
CA TYR A 100 2.60 3.20 21.01
C TYR A 100 3.41 2.57 19.87
N TYR A 101 3.41 3.19 18.67
CA TYR A 101 3.96 2.60 17.47
C TYR A 101 5.28 3.21 17.00
N ALA A 102 5.68 4.36 17.56
CA ALA A 102 6.94 5.01 17.26
C ALA A 102 7.85 5.14 18.49
N SER A 103 7.85 4.11 19.35
CA SER A 103 8.76 3.96 20.50
C SER A 103 8.82 5.22 21.40
N GLY A 104 7.66 5.74 21.79
CA GLY A 104 7.60 6.95 22.64
C GLY A 104 8.20 8.19 21.97
N HIS A 105 7.87 8.39 20.69
CA HIS A 105 8.32 9.51 19.84
C HIS A 105 9.79 9.47 19.40
N THR A 106 10.52 8.35 19.56
CA THR A 106 11.90 8.20 19.06
C THR A 106 11.96 7.55 17.67
N GLY A 107 10.85 7.06 17.15
CA GLY A 107 10.72 6.45 15.84
C GLY A 107 10.30 7.44 14.75
N PHE A 108 9.76 6.89 13.67
CA PHE A 108 9.36 7.64 12.49
C PHE A 108 8.01 7.15 11.94
N ALA A 109 7.40 7.94 11.05
CA ALA A 109 6.24 7.53 10.27
C ALA A 109 6.51 7.72 8.78
N ILE A 110 6.06 6.75 7.98
CA ILE A 110 6.18 6.74 6.53
C ILE A 110 4.84 7.18 5.95
N GLU A 111 4.85 8.22 5.12
CA GLU A 111 3.69 8.64 4.36
C GLU A 111 3.64 7.90 3.03
N TYR A 112 2.52 7.27 2.76
CA TYR A 112 2.24 6.60 1.49
C TYR A 112 1.19 7.35 0.68
N ASP A 113 1.40 7.44 -0.63
CA ASP A 113 0.33 7.59 -1.61
C ASP A 113 -0.35 6.22 -1.77
N ILE A 114 -1.59 6.10 -1.26
CA ILE A 114 -2.31 4.82 -1.25
C ILE A 114 -2.61 4.33 -2.66
N ASP A 115 -2.88 5.24 -3.60
CA ASP A 115 -3.26 4.85 -4.96
C ASP A 115 -2.07 4.19 -5.69
N ILE A 116 -0.86 4.73 -5.52
CA ILE A 116 0.37 4.11 -6.06
C ILE A 116 0.68 2.80 -5.33
N LEU A 117 0.51 2.78 -4.00
CA LEU A 117 0.75 1.58 -3.19
C LEU A 117 -0.15 0.42 -3.60
N GLU A 118 -1.46 0.65 -3.75
CA GLU A 118 -2.41 -0.36 -4.20
C GLU A 118 -2.10 -0.86 -5.62
N GLN A 119 -1.77 0.06 -6.53
CA GLN A 119 -1.40 -0.33 -7.89
C GLN A 119 -0.19 -1.25 -7.91
N SER A 120 0.86 -0.94 -7.15
CA SER A 120 2.06 -1.79 -7.11
C SER A 120 1.79 -3.15 -6.46
N LEU A 121 0.96 -3.21 -5.42
CA LEU A 121 0.61 -4.45 -4.76
C LEU A 121 -0.28 -5.37 -5.61
N ASN A 122 -1.24 -4.80 -6.35
CA ASN A 122 -2.16 -5.58 -7.19
C ASN A 122 -1.48 -6.36 -8.32
N TYR A 123 -0.29 -5.96 -8.73
CA TYR A 123 0.49 -6.65 -9.78
C TYR A 123 1.68 -7.44 -9.24
N ASN A 124 1.79 -7.57 -7.92
CA ASN A 124 2.82 -8.41 -7.31
C ASN A 124 2.61 -9.89 -7.64
N THR A 125 3.69 -10.66 -7.66
CA THR A 125 3.72 -12.08 -8.07
C THR A 125 2.72 -12.97 -7.32
N TYR A 126 2.37 -12.61 -6.09
CA TYR A 126 1.51 -13.41 -5.21
C TYR A 126 0.17 -12.73 -4.88
N ALA A 127 -0.09 -11.55 -5.45
CA ALA A 127 -1.34 -10.85 -5.20
C ALA A 127 -2.49 -11.51 -5.96
N GLN A 128 -3.38 -12.20 -5.26
CA GLN A 128 -4.59 -12.75 -5.85
C GLN A 128 -5.76 -11.76 -5.76
N GLN A 129 -5.87 -11.04 -4.66
CA GLN A 129 -6.92 -10.04 -4.48
C GLN A 129 -6.54 -9.05 -3.37
N LEU A 130 -6.66 -7.75 -3.64
CA LEU A 130 -6.48 -6.70 -2.66
C LEU A 130 -7.83 -6.12 -2.27
N TYR A 131 -8.12 -6.10 -0.99
CA TYR A 131 -9.20 -5.33 -0.41
C TYR A 131 -8.65 -4.15 0.36
N LYS A 132 -9.33 -3.00 0.25
CA LYS A 132 -9.07 -1.81 1.06
C LYS A 132 -10.35 -1.38 1.73
N PHE A 133 -10.30 -1.16 3.02
CA PHE A 133 -11.40 -0.57 3.77
C PHE A 133 -10.92 0.19 5.01
N ASP A 134 -11.74 1.10 5.43
CA ASP A 134 -11.59 1.79 6.71
C ASP A 134 -12.03 0.88 7.84
N VAL A 135 -11.28 0.87 8.94
CA VAL A 135 -11.67 0.11 10.14
C VAL A 135 -12.88 0.76 10.77
N GLU A 136 -13.87 -0.07 11.06
CA GLU A 136 -15.06 0.30 11.82
C GLU A 136 -14.83 0.04 13.31
N TYR A 137 -15.14 1.02 14.15
CA TYR A 137 -14.89 0.95 15.58
C TYR A 137 -16.19 0.70 16.34
N LEU A 138 -16.25 -0.41 17.10
CA LEU A 138 -17.42 -0.89 17.77
C LEU A 138 -17.19 -1.01 19.28
N ASN A 139 -18.28 -0.94 20.05
CA ASN A 139 -18.24 -1.23 21.50
C ASN A 139 -18.32 -2.73 21.78
N ASP A 140 -19.04 -3.46 20.94
CA ASP A 140 -19.23 -4.89 21.06
C ASP A 140 -18.60 -5.62 19.86
N VAL A 141 -18.25 -6.89 20.05
CA VAL A 141 -17.70 -7.72 18.97
C VAL A 141 -18.73 -7.93 17.86
N PRO A 142 -18.31 -7.91 16.58
CA PRO A 142 -19.21 -8.14 15.45
C PRO A 142 -19.82 -9.53 15.54
N GLN A 143 -21.09 -9.65 15.16
CA GLN A 143 -21.79 -10.92 15.14
C GLN A 143 -21.87 -11.45 13.71
N ILE A 144 -21.59 -12.74 13.54
CA ILE A 144 -21.75 -13.48 12.27
C ILE A 144 -23.00 -14.35 12.40
N ASP A 145 -23.97 -14.11 11.55
CA ASP A 145 -25.22 -14.83 11.48
C ASP A 145 -25.48 -15.40 10.07
N ILE A 146 -26.60 -16.12 9.90
CA ILE A 146 -26.94 -16.73 8.61
C ILE A 146 -27.17 -15.69 7.50
N SER A 147 -27.61 -14.48 7.82
CA SER A 147 -27.82 -13.41 6.85
C SER A 147 -26.49 -12.90 6.29
N THR A 148 -25.47 -12.84 7.13
CA THR A 148 -24.09 -12.48 6.76
C THR A 148 -23.53 -13.44 5.70
N ILE A 149 -23.81 -14.76 5.85
CA ILE A 149 -23.30 -15.79 4.93
C ILE A 149 -24.10 -15.84 3.63
N ARG A 150 -25.44 -15.67 3.71
CA ARG A 150 -26.32 -15.73 2.53
C ARG A 150 -26.19 -14.54 1.61
N GLY A 151 -25.69 -13.41 2.09
CA GLY A 151 -25.52 -12.17 1.32
C GLY A 151 -24.51 -12.25 0.20
N ASN A 152 -23.72 -13.32 0.08
CA ASN A 152 -22.65 -13.52 -0.92
C ASN A 152 -21.61 -12.37 -1.01
N GLU A 153 -21.56 -11.49 -0.01
CA GLU A 153 -20.66 -10.36 0.01
C GLU A 153 -19.38 -10.68 0.80
N ILE A 154 -18.42 -11.28 0.11
CA ILE A 154 -17.09 -11.61 0.67
C ILE A 154 -16.46 -10.41 1.37
N VAL A 155 -16.66 -9.21 0.84
CA VAL A 155 -16.14 -7.96 1.41
C VAL A 155 -16.75 -7.67 2.78
N GLU A 156 -18.06 -7.86 2.95
CA GLU A 156 -18.74 -7.65 4.23
C GLU A 156 -18.29 -8.67 5.28
N MET A 157 -18.14 -9.94 4.88
CA MET A 157 -17.58 -10.94 5.78
C MET A 157 -16.14 -10.60 6.18
N LEU A 158 -15.29 -10.18 5.24
CA LEU A 158 -13.93 -9.73 5.52
C LEU A 158 -13.90 -8.58 6.52
N LYS A 159 -14.79 -7.59 6.37
CA LYS A 159 -14.87 -6.47 7.31
C LYS A 159 -15.19 -6.94 8.72
N ARG A 160 -16.12 -7.89 8.89
CA ARG A 160 -16.45 -8.44 10.20
C ARG A 160 -15.29 -9.21 10.83
N PHE A 161 -14.48 -9.90 10.03
CA PHE A 161 -13.34 -10.68 10.53
C PHE A 161 -12.10 -9.84 10.82
N ILE A 162 -11.80 -8.82 10.01
CA ILE A 162 -10.52 -8.09 10.09
C ILE A 162 -10.66 -6.59 9.82
N GLY A 163 -11.88 -6.07 9.70
CA GLY A 163 -12.15 -4.66 9.45
C GLY A 163 -12.85 -3.96 10.61
N MET A 164 -13.12 -4.67 11.71
CA MET A 164 -13.77 -4.12 12.89
C MET A 164 -12.84 -4.21 14.10
N LYS A 165 -12.87 -3.19 14.96
CA LYS A 165 -11.98 -3.05 16.10
C LYS A 165 -12.69 -2.38 17.26
N SER A 166 -12.21 -2.61 18.50
CA SER A 166 -12.76 -1.94 19.69
C SER A 166 -12.72 -0.43 19.53
N SER A 167 -13.80 0.25 19.95
CA SER A 167 -13.92 1.73 19.95
C SER A 167 -12.81 2.43 20.74
N SER A 168 -12.16 1.74 21.67
CA SER A 168 -10.97 2.24 22.38
C SER A 168 -9.82 2.59 21.44
N TRP A 169 -9.76 2.01 20.24
CA TRP A 169 -8.75 2.26 19.22
C TRP A 169 -9.18 3.25 18.13
N ALA A 170 -10.34 3.90 18.26
CA ALA A 170 -10.88 4.81 17.24
C ALA A 170 -9.94 5.97 16.91
N HIS A 171 -9.04 6.33 17.81
CA HIS A 171 -8.00 7.33 17.61
C HIS A 171 -6.98 6.95 16.52
N GLU A 172 -6.87 5.68 16.16
CA GLU A 172 -5.95 5.23 15.09
C GLU A 172 -6.40 5.65 13.70
N LYS A 173 -7.70 5.86 13.47
CA LYS A 173 -8.28 6.20 12.17
C LYS A 173 -7.71 5.30 11.07
N GLU A 174 -7.79 3.99 11.32
CA GLU A 174 -7.07 2.99 10.54
C GLU A 174 -7.70 2.73 9.19
N VAL A 175 -6.88 2.54 8.17
CA VAL A 175 -7.22 1.96 6.88
C VAL A 175 -6.38 0.70 6.69
N ARG A 176 -7.00 -0.37 6.19
CA ARG A 176 -6.35 -1.68 5.97
C ARG A 176 -6.30 -2.05 4.50
N LEU A 177 -5.15 -2.56 4.11
CA LEU A 177 -4.95 -3.27 2.86
C LEU A 177 -4.83 -4.76 3.19
N ILE A 178 -5.67 -5.59 2.55
CA ILE A 178 -5.78 -7.02 2.83
C ILE A 178 -5.37 -7.81 1.60
N PHE A 179 -4.47 -8.76 1.81
CA PHE A 179 -3.98 -9.69 0.80
C PHE A 179 -4.27 -11.14 1.20
N GLU A 180 -4.44 -12.03 0.21
CA GLU A 180 -4.59 -13.46 0.49
C GLU A 180 -3.31 -14.10 1.08
N ASN A 181 -2.14 -13.49 0.83
CA ASN A 181 -0.85 -13.99 1.27
C ASN A 181 -0.18 -13.02 2.26
N THR A 182 0.70 -13.58 3.09
CA THR A 182 1.54 -12.85 4.04
C THR A 182 2.98 -12.80 3.55
N GLY A 183 3.79 -11.92 4.13
CA GLY A 183 5.22 -11.85 3.86
C GLY A 183 5.69 -10.51 3.33
N LEU A 184 6.83 -10.52 2.65
CA LEU A 184 7.44 -9.36 2.02
C LEU A 184 6.91 -9.17 0.60
N PHE A 185 6.50 -7.95 0.29
CA PHE A 185 6.02 -7.55 -1.03
C PHE A 185 6.79 -6.35 -1.53
N GLU A 186 7.23 -6.42 -2.79
CA GLU A 186 7.84 -5.28 -3.47
C GLU A 186 6.77 -4.23 -3.78
N ILE A 187 7.14 -2.95 -3.63
CA ILE A 187 6.30 -1.81 -3.95
C ILE A 187 7.04 -0.83 -4.85
N ASP A 188 6.31 -0.03 -5.59
CA ASP A 188 6.88 1.13 -6.26
C ASP A 188 7.40 2.12 -5.20
N PHE A 189 8.67 2.47 -5.26
CA PHE A 189 9.28 3.40 -4.31
C PHE A 189 8.58 4.77 -4.29
N LYS A 190 7.94 5.15 -5.40
CA LYS A 190 7.14 6.38 -5.52
C LYS A 190 5.89 6.38 -4.65
N ALA A 191 5.48 5.20 -4.15
CA ALA A 191 4.40 5.12 -3.17
C ALA A 191 4.77 5.79 -1.85
N VAL A 192 6.07 5.87 -1.51
CA VAL A 192 6.55 6.61 -0.35
C VAL A 192 6.76 8.07 -0.74
N THR A 193 6.08 8.99 -0.07
CA THR A 193 6.10 10.43 -0.43
C THR A 193 6.79 11.30 0.61
N ALA A 194 6.77 10.89 1.88
CA ALA A 194 7.45 11.62 2.96
C ALA A 194 7.80 10.72 4.14
N ILE A 195 8.75 11.17 4.94
CA ILE A 195 9.10 10.60 6.24
C ILE A 195 8.91 11.65 7.33
N TYR A 196 8.19 11.28 8.38
CA TYR A 196 7.96 12.10 9.57
C TYR A 196 8.80 11.52 10.71
N PHE A 197 9.69 12.31 11.28
CA PHE A 197 10.54 11.92 12.40
C PHE A 197 9.90 12.33 13.73
N GLY A 198 9.85 11.42 14.67
CA GLY A 198 9.27 11.63 15.98
C GLY A 198 9.96 12.76 16.75
N PHE A 199 9.23 13.41 17.65
CA PHE A 199 9.71 14.55 18.43
C PHE A 199 11.05 14.31 19.14
N ARG A 200 11.26 13.09 19.66
CA ARG A 200 12.47 12.68 20.40
C ARG A 200 13.47 11.91 19.56
N MET A 201 13.24 11.75 18.27
CA MET A 201 14.16 10.99 17.43
C MET A 201 15.52 11.67 17.35
N PRO A 202 16.64 10.95 17.62
CA PRO A 202 17.98 11.52 17.56
C PRO A 202 18.36 11.97 16.14
N ASP A 203 19.13 13.04 16.05
CA ASP A 203 19.59 13.58 14.76
C ASP A 203 20.47 12.56 13.98
N GLY A 204 21.20 11.71 14.70
CA GLY A 204 21.96 10.62 14.08
C GLY A 204 21.09 9.63 13.32
N ASP A 205 19.93 9.25 13.89
CA ASP A 205 18.99 8.32 13.28
C ASP A 205 18.24 8.98 12.11
N ILE A 206 17.92 10.27 12.23
CA ILE A 206 17.35 11.08 11.14
C ILE A 206 18.31 11.09 9.95
N ASN A 207 19.58 11.40 10.19
CA ASN A 207 20.61 11.44 9.15
C ASN A 207 20.81 10.04 8.51
N TYR A 208 20.79 8.99 9.31
CA TYR A 208 20.90 7.61 8.83
C TYR A 208 19.78 7.27 7.84
N ILE A 209 18.52 7.60 8.17
CA ILE A 209 17.39 7.34 7.25
C ILE A 209 17.53 8.18 5.98
N MET A 210 17.85 9.48 6.09
CA MET A 210 18.03 10.35 4.91
C MET A 210 19.13 9.82 4.00
N GLU A 211 20.27 9.38 4.56
CA GLU A 211 21.38 8.80 3.81
C GLU A 211 20.98 7.53 3.07
N LYS A 212 20.21 6.65 3.71
CA LYS A 212 19.73 5.40 3.09
C LYS A 212 18.70 5.63 1.98
N LEU A 213 18.01 6.77 1.97
CA LEU A 213 16.95 7.10 1.02
C LEU A 213 17.34 8.19 0.01
N ILE A 214 18.65 8.41 -0.17
CA ILE A 214 19.21 9.41 -1.09
C ILE A 214 18.57 9.35 -2.48
N GLY A 215 18.26 10.51 -3.05
CA GLY A 215 17.80 10.68 -4.42
C GLY A 215 16.34 10.31 -4.69
N ARG A 216 15.58 9.85 -3.69
CA ARG A 216 14.18 9.41 -3.86
C ARG A 216 13.18 10.57 -3.97
N GLY A 217 13.60 11.82 -3.73
CA GLY A 217 12.74 13.00 -3.82
C GLY A 217 11.69 13.06 -2.71
N LEU A 218 12.00 12.47 -1.55
CA LEU A 218 11.10 12.45 -0.39
C LEU A 218 11.07 13.81 0.30
N LYS A 219 9.94 14.14 0.91
CA LYS A 219 9.84 15.21 1.88
C LYS A 219 10.15 14.67 3.27
N TYR A 220 10.81 15.48 4.08
CA TYR A 220 11.15 15.14 5.45
C TYR A 220 10.53 16.14 6.43
N PHE A 221 9.91 15.60 7.48
CA PHE A 221 9.28 16.41 8.52
C PHE A 221 9.79 15.98 9.90
N LYS A 222 9.98 16.94 10.78
CA LYS A 222 10.22 16.72 12.21
C LYS A 222 8.97 17.10 13.00
N MET A 223 8.48 16.19 13.85
CA MET A 223 7.42 16.51 14.79
C MET A 223 7.95 17.47 15.84
N VAL A 224 7.26 18.57 16.05
CA VAL A 224 7.59 19.60 17.05
C VAL A 224 6.38 19.86 17.92
N ASN A 225 6.62 20.26 19.16
CA ASN A 225 5.54 20.62 20.08
C ASN A 225 4.99 22.01 19.74
N VAL A 226 3.67 22.15 19.73
CA VAL A 226 3.01 23.45 19.61
C VAL A 226 3.06 24.15 20.94
N ASN A 227 3.56 25.39 20.96
CA ASN A 227 3.69 26.19 22.19
C ASN A 227 2.36 26.28 22.96
N ASN A 228 2.43 26.08 24.27
CA ASN A 228 1.27 26.08 25.17
C ASN A 228 0.15 25.07 24.77
N SER A 229 0.50 23.94 24.14
CA SER A 229 -0.42 22.91 23.74
C SER A 229 0.19 21.52 23.95
N TYR A 230 -0.64 20.50 24.12
CA TYR A 230 -0.24 19.10 24.08
C TYR A 230 -0.14 18.57 22.64
N ARG A 231 -0.48 19.39 21.63
CA ARG A 231 -0.47 18.98 20.23
C ARG A 231 0.93 19.05 19.62
N PHE A 232 1.14 18.18 18.65
CA PHE A 232 2.32 18.19 17.79
C PHE A 232 1.94 18.69 16.39
N GLU A 233 2.88 19.34 15.73
CA GLU A 233 2.81 19.70 14.33
C GLU A 233 4.03 19.17 13.58
N ALA A 234 3.90 18.98 12.28
CA ALA A 234 5.01 18.58 11.42
C ALA A 234 5.68 19.83 10.82
N LYS A 235 6.96 20.03 11.12
CA LYS A 235 7.78 21.05 10.50
C LYS A 235 8.65 20.42 9.42
N GLU A 236 8.54 20.92 8.19
CA GLU A 236 9.38 20.47 7.08
C GLU A 236 10.85 20.80 7.39
N ILE A 237 11.72 19.83 7.17
CA ILE A 237 13.18 19.97 7.32
C ILE A 237 13.84 19.68 5.98
N GLU A 238 14.97 20.32 5.74
CA GLU A 238 15.71 20.20 4.48
C GLU A 238 16.29 18.78 4.31
N ASP A 239 16.17 18.23 3.10
CA ASP A 239 16.90 17.04 2.70
C ASP A 239 18.38 17.38 2.53
N LYS A 240 19.23 16.85 3.42
CA LYS A 240 20.68 17.08 3.40
C LYS A 240 21.34 16.56 2.12
N TYR A 241 20.67 15.71 1.36
CA TYR A 241 21.16 15.06 0.16
C TYR A 241 20.40 15.48 -1.11
N SER A 242 19.71 16.62 -1.07
CA SER A 242 18.89 17.14 -2.16
C SER A 242 19.63 17.32 -3.49
N GLY A 243 20.96 17.49 -3.47
CA GLY A 243 21.82 17.57 -4.65
C GLY A 243 22.30 16.23 -5.22
N ALA A 244 21.92 15.10 -4.60
CA ALA A 244 22.34 13.78 -5.08
C ALA A 244 21.63 13.37 -6.38
N PRO A 245 22.23 12.45 -7.17
CA PRO A 245 21.56 11.87 -8.33
C PRO A 245 20.22 11.23 -7.93
N LYS A 246 19.24 11.32 -8.84
CA LYS A 246 17.93 10.70 -8.62
C LYS A 246 18.10 9.19 -8.44
N TYR A 247 17.39 8.64 -7.45
CA TYR A 247 17.28 7.21 -7.27
C TYR A 247 16.59 6.59 -8.49
N VAL A 248 17.22 5.57 -9.05
CA VAL A 248 16.66 4.77 -10.14
C VAL A 248 16.33 3.40 -9.56
N GLY A 249 15.04 3.08 -9.54
CA GLY A 249 14.55 1.78 -9.14
C GLY A 249 14.88 0.69 -10.16
N ASN A 250 14.02 -0.29 -10.30
CA ASN A 250 14.11 -1.25 -11.40
C ASN A 250 13.92 -0.48 -12.71
N CYS A 251 14.95 -0.43 -13.57
CA CYS A 251 14.88 0.27 -14.84
C CYS A 251 14.74 -0.75 -15.97
N ILE A 252 13.53 -0.80 -16.54
CA ILE A 252 13.23 -1.70 -17.66
C ILE A 252 13.75 -1.04 -18.93
N SER A 253 14.64 -1.73 -19.62
CA SER A 253 15.07 -1.31 -20.96
C SER A 253 13.96 -1.56 -21.97
N TYR A 254 13.78 -0.66 -22.91
CA TYR A 254 12.79 -0.80 -23.98
C TYR A 254 13.35 -0.29 -25.31
N ASP A 255 12.90 -0.90 -26.38
CA ASP A 255 13.14 -0.40 -27.74
C ASP A 255 11.84 0.24 -28.25
N ILE A 256 11.83 1.55 -28.32
CA ILE A 256 10.65 2.33 -28.67
C ILE A 256 10.13 2.02 -30.07
N ASP A 257 11.02 1.72 -31.01
CA ASP A 257 10.64 1.45 -32.40
C ASP A 257 9.93 0.10 -32.57
N ASN A 258 10.26 -0.85 -31.72
CA ASN A 258 9.59 -2.16 -31.66
C ASN A 258 8.30 -2.16 -30.82
N LEU A 259 8.12 -1.16 -29.96
CA LEU A 259 6.95 -1.07 -29.08
C LEU A 259 5.74 -0.43 -29.75
N ILE A 260 5.95 0.59 -30.60
CA ILE A 260 4.86 1.39 -31.16
C ILE A 260 4.16 0.65 -32.29
N LEU A 261 2.88 0.35 -32.12
CA LEU A 261 2.02 -0.27 -33.12
C LEU A 261 0.96 0.74 -33.57
N CYS A 262 1.37 1.62 -34.50
CA CYS A 262 0.53 2.66 -35.07
C CYS A 262 0.59 2.59 -36.59
N GLY A 263 -0.36 1.90 -37.20
CA GLY A 263 -0.47 1.85 -38.66
C GLY A 263 -1.04 3.15 -39.23
N GLY A 264 -0.54 3.57 -40.41
CA GLY A 264 -1.11 4.68 -41.18
C GLY A 264 -0.65 6.08 -40.82
N LEU A 265 0.35 6.24 -39.97
CA LEU A 265 0.97 7.53 -39.64
C LEU A 265 2.10 7.86 -40.63
N ASN A 266 2.24 9.16 -40.98
CA ASN A 266 3.41 9.65 -41.68
C ASN A 266 4.60 9.80 -40.74
N GLU A 267 5.79 10.12 -41.29
CA GLU A 267 7.05 10.21 -40.50
C GLU A 267 7.03 11.33 -39.45
N GLU A 268 6.40 12.45 -39.71
CA GLU A 268 6.31 13.60 -38.81
C GLU A 268 5.34 13.28 -37.63
N GLU A 269 4.20 12.72 -37.93
CA GLU A 269 3.26 12.23 -36.93
C GLU A 269 3.90 11.16 -36.04
N MET A 270 4.60 10.20 -36.65
CA MET A 270 5.33 9.15 -35.92
C MET A 270 6.38 9.74 -34.97
N ALA A 271 7.17 10.73 -35.42
CA ALA A 271 8.16 11.39 -34.58
C ALA A 271 7.51 12.12 -33.37
N THR A 272 6.36 12.76 -33.59
CA THR A 272 5.62 13.43 -32.53
C THR A 272 5.10 12.44 -31.50
N TYR A 273 4.42 11.37 -31.92
CA TYR A 273 3.88 10.37 -31.01
C TYR A 273 4.99 9.59 -30.29
N LYS A 274 6.12 9.34 -30.95
CA LYS A 274 7.30 8.73 -30.34
C LYS A 274 7.78 9.54 -29.12
N SER A 275 7.78 10.87 -29.22
CA SER A 275 8.15 11.74 -28.11
C SER A 275 7.19 11.61 -26.91
N TYR A 276 5.88 11.48 -27.17
CA TYR A 276 4.89 11.27 -26.12
C TYR A 276 5.03 9.90 -25.46
N PHE A 277 5.30 8.85 -26.22
CA PHE A 277 5.54 7.52 -25.66
C PHE A 277 6.82 7.46 -24.83
N ILE A 278 7.89 8.13 -25.24
CA ILE A 278 9.12 8.24 -24.42
C ILE A 278 8.78 8.90 -23.08
N ASN A 279 8.05 10.02 -23.09
CA ASN A 279 7.65 10.69 -21.85
C ASN A 279 6.77 9.80 -20.96
N ALA A 280 5.86 9.04 -21.54
CA ALA A 280 5.02 8.10 -20.83
C ALA A 280 5.83 6.93 -20.22
N LEU A 281 6.73 6.34 -20.99
CA LEU A 281 7.61 5.23 -20.54
C LEU A 281 8.55 5.67 -19.42
N GLU A 282 9.08 6.90 -19.47
CA GLU A 282 9.90 7.44 -18.38
C GLU A 282 9.16 7.53 -17.04
N MET A 283 7.82 7.60 -17.03
CA MET A 283 7.01 7.62 -15.82
C MET A 283 6.79 6.22 -15.21
N ILE A 284 7.00 5.16 -15.99
CA ILE A 284 6.63 3.79 -15.60
C ILE A 284 7.75 2.76 -15.73
N LYS A 285 8.90 3.13 -16.31
CA LYS A 285 10.03 2.22 -16.56
C LYS A 285 10.66 1.62 -15.30
N ASP A 286 10.39 2.21 -14.14
CA ASP A 286 10.86 1.79 -12.83
C ASP A 286 9.76 1.07 -11.99
N ASP A 287 8.65 0.68 -12.62
CA ASP A 287 7.61 -0.11 -11.95
C ASP A 287 8.19 -1.50 -11.56
N PRO A 288 8.22 -1.85 -10.26
CA PRO A 288 8.89 -3.06 -9.78
C PRO A 288 8.21 -4.36 -10.22
N ASN A 289 6.96 -4.27 -10.66
CA ASN A 289 6.16 -5.44 -11.04
C ASN A 289 6.24 -5.75 -12.54
N ILE A 290 6.78 -4.85 -13.34
CA ILE A 290 6.92 -5.03 -14.79
C ILE A 290 8.23 -5.74 -15.11
N THR A 291 8.18 -6.72 -16.02
CA THR A 291 9.34 -7.43 -16.53
C THR A 291 9.80 -6.89 -17.88
N GLU A 292 8.85 -6.49 -18.72
CA GLU A 292 9.12 -5.88 -20.03
C GLU A 292 7.91 -5.08 -20.52
N PHE A 293 8.14 -4.11 -21.40
CA PHE A 293 7.09 -3.48 -22.20
C PHE A 293 7.07 -4.13 -23.58
N TYR A 294 5.88 -4.47 -24.09
CA TYR A 294 5.77 -5.22 -25.34
C TYR A 294 4.85 -4.57 -26.38
N LEU A 295 4.02 -3.61 -26.00
CA LEU A 295 3.09 -2.95 -26.90
C LEU A 295 2.79 -1.51 -26.46
N ALA A 296 2.83 -0.57 -27.39
CA ALA A 296 2.38 0.80 -27.23
C ALA A 296 1.44 1.19 -28.38
N THR A 297 0.26 1.71 -28.07
CA THR A 297 -0.79 2.05 -29.04
C THR A 297 -1.40 3.41 -28.77
N ILE A 298 -1.97 4.02 -29.81
CA ILE A 298 -2.75 5.24 -29.74
C ILE A 298 -4.24 4.89 -29.79
N ASN A 299 -5.03 5.59 -29.02
CA ASN A 299 -6.48 5.56 -29.06
C ASN A 299 -7.05 6.98 -28.94
N TYR A 300 -8.21 7.21 -29.49
CA TYR A 300 -8.97 8.46 -29.29
C TYR A 300 -10.23 8.14 -28.49
N LYS A 301 -10.38 8.82 -27.37
CA LYS A 301 -11.56 8.69 -26.51
C LYS A 301 -12.17 10.07 -26.30
N GLN A 302 -13.40 10.28 -26.76
CA GLN A 302 -14.10 11.57 -26.65
C GLN A 302 -13.28 12.76 -27.21
N HIS A 303 -12.60 12.55 -28.34
CA HIS A 303 -11.67 13.50 -28.99
C HIS A 303 -10.35 13.74 -28.25
N GLU A 304 -10.09 13.07 -27.12
CA GLU A 304 -8.80 13.12 -26.43
C GLU A 304 -7.83 12.05 -26.96
N LEU A 305 -6.58 12.41 -27.09
CA LEU A 305 -5.51 11.50 -27.47
C LEU A 305 -5.08 10.69 -26.23
N ILE A 306 -5.28 9.38 -26.28
CA ILE A 306 -4.90 8.45 -25.23
C ILE A 306 -3.80 7.53 -25.72
N LEU A 307 -2.69 7.55 -25.04
CA LEU A 307 -1.63 6.56 -25.24
C LEU A 307 -1.86 5.37 -24.31
N ARG A 308 -1.71 4.16 -24.84
CA ARG A 308 -1.76 2.93 -24.08
C ARG A 308 -0.43 2.19 -24.20
N ILE A 309 0.14 1.84 -23.07
CA ILE A 309 1.34 1.01 -22.97
C ILE A 309 1.01 -0.24 -22.18
N PHE A 310 1.47 -1.37 -22.62
CA PHE A 310 1.24 -2.65 -21.98
C PHE A 310 2.57 -3.27 -21.56
N GLY A 311 2.64 -3.63 -20.29
CA GLY A 311 3.79 -4.33 -19.73
C GLY A 311 3.42 -5.72 -19.22
N ASN A 312 4.30 -6.69 -19.42
CA ASN A 312 4.21 -8.00 -18.79
C ASN A 312 4.54 -7.87 -17.31
N THR A 313 3.79 -8.55 -16.46
CA THR A 313 3.98 -8.50 -15.00
C THR A 313 4.64 -9.77 -14.48
N LYS A 314 5.13 -9.70 -13.24
CA LYS A 314 5.57 -10.87 -12.47
C LYS A 314 4.40 -11.73 -11.96
N ASN A 315 3.16 -11.24 -12.03
CA ASN A 315 1.98 -11.93 -11.51
C ASN A 315 1.33 -12.82 -12.58
N PRO A 316 1.37 -14.16 -12.45
CA PRO A 316 0.77 -15.07 -13.43
C PRO A 316 -0.76 -14.97 -13.53
N LEU A 317 -1.42 -14.43 -12.50
CA LEU A 317 -2.88 -14.26 -12.49
C LEU A 317 -3.31 -12.90 -13.10
N ALA A 318 -2.39 -11.96 -13.21
CA ALA A 318 -2.57 -10.68 -13.87
C ALA A 318 -1.36 -10.41 -14.78
N PRO A 319 -1.16 -11.21 -15.84
CA PRO A 319 0.11 -11.23 -16.59
C PRO A 319 0.39 -9.94 -17.35
N VAL A 320 -0.61 -9.11 -17.56
CA VAL A 320 -0.50 -7.85 -18.30
C VAL A 320 -1.02 -6.68 -17.47
N LYS A 321 -0.22 -5.63 -17.38
CA LYS A 321 -0.59 -4.34 -16.79
C LYS A 321 -0.74 -3.29 -17.87
N PRO A 322 -1.96 -2.75 -18.09
CA PRO A 322 -2.16 -1.61 -18.98
C PRO A 322 -1.85 -0.30 -18.24
N PHE A 323 -1.21 0.60 -18.95
CA PHE A 323 -1.01 1.99 -18.56
C PHE A 323 -1.70 2.90 -19.57
N GLU A 324 -2.45 3.88 -19.09
CA GLU A 324 -3.11 4.87 -19.94
C GLU A 324 -2.62 6.27 -19.60
N PHE A 325 -2.34 7.05 -20.65
CA PHE A 325 -1.91 8.42 -20.54
C PHE A 325 -2.72 9.29 -21.48
N ARG A 326 -3.08 10.49 -21.02
CA ARG A 326 -3.72 11.52 -21.86
C ARG A 326 -2.66 12.52 -22.27
N VAL A 327 -2.74 12.94 -23.52
CA VAL A 327 -1.96 14.05 -24.04
C VAL A 327 -2.82 15.30 -24.03
N GLU A 328 -2.40 16.34 -23.33
CA GLU A 328 -3.09 17.62 -23.24
C GLU A 328 -2.70 18.52 -24.44
N ASP A 329 -3.51 19.56 -24.70
CA ASP A 329 -3.31 20.51 -25.81
C ASP A 329 -1.92 21.18 -25.82
N ASN A 330 -1.26 21.26 -24.67
CA ASN A 330 0.11 21.77 -24.52
C ASN A 330 1.19 20.68 -24.72
N ASN A 331 0.85 19.53 -25.30
CA ASN A 331 1.70 18.36 -25.50
C ASN A 331 2.21 17.71 -24.20
N LYS A 332 1.60 18.01 -23.08
CA LYS A 332 1.94 17.39 -21.80
C LYS A 332 1.29 16.01 -21.69
N VAL A 333 2.10 15.02 -21.34
CA VAL A 333 1.63 13.65 -21.08
C VAL A 333 1.27 13.50 -19.61
N LEU A 334 0.04 13.06 -19.32
CA LEU A 334 -0.45 12.82 -17.98
C LEU A 334 -0.90 11.36 -17.83
N ARG A 335 -0.44 10.69 -16.80
CA ARG A 335 -0.91 9.34 -16.46
C ARG A 335 -2.32 9.41 -15.91
N ILE A 336 -3.23 8.57 -16.45
CA ILE A 336 -4.62 8.47 -16.02
C ILE A 336 -4.99 7.08 -15.48
N LYS A 337 -4.16 6.06 -15.75
CA LYS A 337 -4.30 4.70 -15.23
C LYS A 337 -2.93 4.00 -15.12
#